data_deba698d9b4865215a703710f33abad2
#
_entry.id   deba698d9b4865215a703710f33abad2
#
_cell.length_a   1.000
_cell.length_b   1.000
_cell.length_c   1.000
_cell.angle_alpha   90.00
_cell.angle_beta   90.00
_cell.angle_gamma   90.00
#
_symmetry.space_group_name_H-M   'P 1'
#
loop_
_entity.id
_entity.type
_entity.pdbx_description
1 polymer ?
#
loop_
_entity_poly.entity_id
_entity_poly.type
_entity_poly.pdbx_seq_one_letter_code
_entity_poly.pdbx_strand_id
1 'polypeptide(L)'
;MSRTVRVNRRELRLKIIDDGHQTVDICFDGRRVWSTPLPDVEPRTGVRRIPWPKALVSHLHGSSTVAVRSSATGAELGSAEARFGGPGRVAITDARGRGLAMDKWDRLGPSFDGIEAGMQERLLESSAQVAGKLEEWGYPVYIVGGTLLGAMRTGTLLPHDDDTDFAFWCDKTDPQDVTLVSFELERQLAAEGYTVVRHSHAHLELVFFTDEDHIDYYIDIFAGYHSADGLYNQPFALRGELAQGDLLPTKTVDIAGITLPAPAVPEAWLELAYGPNWQVPDPSFQWETPRSTLRRFENCFGVFNRQRVFWEKSWLEVDTRSVPEPGEVDDVDRFLRLLPEHAYVVDLGCGDGRQAERIAAAGHEVLGVDYSFEALRVARQTRPEGVEYRFLNLNDPRELVRFGLELIDKGRQPYFFARNLLHEMAQLGRTDLFTT
;
A
#
# COMPACT_ATOMS: atom_id res chain seq x y z
N MET A 1 33.70 8.10 27.44
CA MET A 1 32.97 6.90 27.92
C MET A 1 32.68 6.05 26.71
N SER A 2 33.02 4.77 26.74
CA SER A 2 32.91 3.90 25.52
C SER A 2 31.48 3.59 25.21
N ARG A 3 30.95 4.14 24.10
CA ARG A 3 29.73 3.72 23.46
C ARG A 3 30.05 2.44 22.70
N THR A 4 29.38 1.34 22.97
CA THR A 4 29.68 0.07 22.30
C THR A 4 28.46 -0.48 21.62
N VAL A 5 28.54 -0.61 20.30
CA VAL A 5 27.58 -1.35 19.48
C VAL A 5 28.16 -2.72 19.20
N ARG A 6 27.34 -3.77 19.35
CA ARG A 6 27.66 -5.13 18.92
C ARG A 6 26.51 -5.68 18.11
N VAL A 7 26.80 -6.29 16.99
CA VAL A 7 25.81 -6.79 16.06
C VAL A 7 26.02 -8.27 15.80
N ASN A 8 24.96 -9.04 15.77
CA ASN A 8 24.94 -10.44 15.34
C ASN A 8 23.67 -10.73 14.53
N ARG A 9 23.51 -11.97 14.09
CA ARG A 9 22.34 -12.40 13.26
C ARG A 9 20.98 -12.31 13.94
N ARG A 10 20.92 -12.17 15.28
CA ARG A 10 19.65 -12.16 16.03
C ARG A 10 19.27 -10.77 16.52
N GLU A 11 20.27 -9.96 16.88
CA GLU A 11 20.03 -8.69 17.56
C GLU A 11 21.21 -7.72 17.41
N LEU A 12 20.92 -6.46 17.60
CA LEU A 12 21.87 -5.41 17.89
C LEU A 12 21.91 -5.20 19.42
N ARG A 13 23.09 -5.02 19.97
CA ARG A 13 23.31 -4.69 21.39
C ARG A 13 23.97 -3.34 21.50
N LEU A 14 23.34 -2.47 22.25
CA LEU A 14 23.78 -1.10 22.45
C LEU A 14 24.06 -0.85 23.93
N LYS A 15 25.26 -0.38 24.25
CA LYS A 15 25.61 0.08 25.59
C LYS A 15 25.78 1.59 25.57
N ILE A 16 24.81 2.30 26.12
CA ILE A 16 24.79 3.75 26.29
C ILE A 16 24.56 4.06 27.77
N ILE A 17 25.32 5.02 28.28
CA ILE A 17 25.21 5.48 29.70
C ILE A 17 24.46 6.78 29.63
N ASP A 18 23.26 6.91 29.87
CA ASP A 18 22.39 8.08 29.84
C ASP A 18 22.22 8.71 28.46
N ASP A 19 21.01 8.88 28.07
CA ASP A 19 20.80 9.18 26.70
C ASP A 19 19.66 10.13 26.40
N GLY A 20 18.71 10.34 27.23
CA GLY A 20 17.54 11.12 26.83
C GLY A 20 16.97 10.75 25.44
N HIS A 21 17.56 9.72 24.76
CA HIS A 21 17.14 9.27 23.45
C HIS A 21 16.01 8.26 23.61
N GLN A 22 14.89 8.51 22.96
CA GLN A 22 13.75 7.60 23.00
C GLN A 22 13.73 6.66 21.79
N THR A 23 14.21 7.15 20.63
CA THR A 23 14.19 6.44 19.35
C THR A 23 15.55 6.52 18.67
N VAL A 24 15.95 5.44 18.01
CA VAL A 24 17.20 5.35 17.25
C VAL A 24 16.96 4.88 15.83
N ASP A 25 17.79 5.39 14.92
CA ASP A 25 17.90 4.97 13.54
C ASP A 25 19.00 3.94 13.40
N ILE A 26 18.68 2.82 12.78
CA ILE A 26 19.63 1.77 12.43
C ILE A 26 20.01 1.94 10.95
N CYS A 27 21.29 2.22 10.74
CA CYS A 27 21.83 2.46 9.40
C CYS A 27 22.75 1.29 8.98
N PHE A 28 22.60 0.86 7.72
CA PHE A 28 23.50 -0.10 7.06
C PHE A 28 24.28 0.63 5.99
N ASP A 29 25.62 0.59 6.09
CA ASP A 29 26.55 1.29 5.19
C ASP A 29 26.21 2.77 4.98
N GLY A 30 25.77 3.44 6.07
CA GLY A 30 25.39 4.84 6.08
C GLY A 30 23.93 5.15 5.75
N ARG A 31 23.19 4.24 5.12
CA ARG A 31 21.79 4.39 4.77
C ARG A 31 20.90 3.95 5.93
N ARG A 32 19.92 4.78 6.30
CA ARG A 32 18.88 4.42 7.28
C ARG A 32 17.97 3.33 6.70
N VAL A 33 17.78 2.26 7.47
CA VAL A 33 16.93 1.13 7.08
C VAL A 33 15.77 0.93 8.04
N TRP A 34 15.98 1.27 9.33
CA TRP A 34 14.97 1.00 10.34
C TRP A 34 15.11 1.99 11.49
N SER A 35 13.97 2.42 12.06
CA SER A 35 13.91 3.20 13.27
C SER A 35 13.14 2.45 14.34
N THR A 36 13.58 2.52 15.60
CA THR A 36 12.95 1.77 16.69
C THR A 36 13.08 2.49 18.02
N PRO A 37 12.07 2.40 18.91
CA PRO A 37 12.23 2.84 20.28
C PRO A 37 13.41 2.11 20.95
N LEU A 38 14.12 2.81 21.80
CA LEU A 38 15.15 2.18 22.62
C LEU A 38 14.50 1.32 23.71
N PRO A 39 14.74 0.00 23.71
CA PRO A 39 14.25 -0.85 24.79
C PRO A 39 14.90 -0.46 26.12
N ASP A 40 14.28 -0.85 27.23
CA ASP A 40 14.84 -0.66 28.56
C ASP A 40 16.22 -1.31 28.71
N VAL A 41 17.05 -0.69 29.55
CA VAL A 41 18.37 -1.21 29.87
C VAL A 41 18.24 -2.50 30.67
N GLU A 42 18.89 -3.57 30.25
CA GLU A 42 18.94 -4.81 31.01
C GLU A 42 19.72 -4.57 32.35
N PRO A 43 19.07 -4.72 33.51
CA PRO A 43 19.64 -4.27 34.79
C PRO A 43 21.00 -4.89 35.15
N ARG A 44 21.25 -6.14 34.69
CA ARG A 44 22.48 -6.88 35.00
C ARG A 44 23.67 -6.52 34.13
N THR A 45 23.43 -6.09 32.90
CA THR A 45 24.48 -5.93 31.88
C THR A 45 24.68 -4.47 31.46
N GLY A 46 23.71 -3.60 31.71
CA GLY A 46 23.70 -2.21 31.24
C GLY A 46 23.58 -2.14 29.70
N VAL A 47 23.02 -3.17 29.04
CA VAL A 47 22.92 -3.30 27.61
C VAL A 47 21.45 -3.25 27.20
N ARG A 48 21.17 -2.56 26.13
CA ARG A 48 19.88 -2.59 25.43
C ARG A 48 19.95 -3.59 24.28
N ARG A 49 18.98 -4.49 24.19
CA ARG A 49 18.91 -5.51 23.14
C ARG A 49 17.82 -5.17 22.15
N ILE A 50 18.17 -5.03 20.89
CA ILE A 50 17.28 -4.66 19.81
C ILE A 50 17.22 -5.86 18.85
N PRO A 51 16.20 -6.73 18.93
CA PRO A 51 16.04 -7.86 18.01
C PRO A 51 15.72 -7.36 16.60
N TRP A 52 16.23 -8.05 15.57
CA TRP A 52 15.93 -7.70 14.20
C TRP A 52 14.45 -7.96 13.87
N PRO A 53 13.76 -7.03 13.17
CA PRO A 53 12.43 -7.27 12.62
C PRO A 53 12.43 -8.46 11.68
N LYS A 54 11.35 -9.25 11.69
CA LYS A 54 11.25 -10.47 10.85
C LYS A 54 11.46 -10.16 9.38
N ALA A 55 10.87 -9.05 8.89
CA ALA A 55 10.99 -8.63 7.50
C ALA A 55 12.45 -8.36 7.08
N LEU A 56 13.29 -7.87 8.01
CA LEU A 56 14.69 -7.56 7.72
C LEU A 56 15.61 -8.81 7.74
N VAL A 57 15.23 -9.85 8.49
CA VAL A 57 16.09 -11.03 8.70
C VAL A 57 16.49 -11.72 7.40
N SER A 58 15.62 -11.79 6.42
CA SER A 58 15.88 -12.41 5.10
C SER A 58 16.95 -11.68 4.30
N HIS A 59 17.19 -10.39 4.56
CA HIS A 59 18.20 -9.58 3.89
C HIS A 59 19.56 -9.57 4.61
N LEU A 60 19.64 -10.11 5.83
CA LEU A 60 20.86 -10.11 6.64
C LEU A 60 21.84 -11.21 6.22
N HIS A 61 22.47 -11.03 5.06
CA HIS A 61 23.54 -11.86 4.51
C HIS A 61 24.75 -11.00 4.10
N GLY A 62 25.97 -11.54 4.25
CA GLY A 62 27.19 -10.79 3.94
C GLY A 62 27.71 -9.96 5.13
N SER A 63 28.35 -8.83 4.85
CA SER A 63 28.90 -7.90 5.83
C SER A 63 28.41 -6.48 5.61
N SER A 64 28.32 -5.67 6.68
CA SER A 64 27.90 -4.27 6.62
C SER A 64 28.47 -3.51 7.82
N THR A 65 28.70 -2.22 7.66
CA THR A 65 28.89 -1.29 8.79
C THR A 65 27.50 -0.92 9.31
N VAL A 66 27.17 -1.38 10.52
CA VAL A 66 25.89 -1.03 11.17
C VAL A 66 26.14 0.10 12.15
N ALA A 67 25.51 1.25 11.91
CA ALA A 67 25.55 2.42 12.78
C ALA A 67 24.19 2.63 13.47
N VAL A 68 24.23 3.13 14.69
CA VAL A 68 23.07 3.54 15.45
C VAL A 68 23.14 5.05 15.63
N ARG A 69 22.10 5.76 15.24
CA ARG A 69 22.00 7.22 15.36
C ARG A 69 20.79 7.59 16.20
N SER A 70 20.88 8.72 16.89
CA SER A 70 19.71 9.33 17.53
C SER A 70 18.75 9.82 16.45
N SER A 71 17.51 9.38 16.45
CA SER A 71 16.52 9.88 15.50
C SER A 71 16.21 11.36 15.67
N ALA A 72 16.32 11.87 16.91
CA ALA A 72 16.04 13.26 17.24
C ALA A 72 17.15 14.23 16.80
N THR A 73 18.42 13.81 16.84
CA THR A 73 19.57 14.71 16.59
C THR A 73 20.43 14.30 15.40
N GLY A 74 20.23 13.11 14.83
CA GLY A 74 21.10 12.52 13.82
C GLY A 74 22.48 12.09 14.34
N ALA A 75 22.82 12.36 15.62
CA ALA A 75 24.12 12.06 16.20
C ALA A 75 24.38 10.56 16.24
N GLU A 76 25.56 10.13 15.79
CA GLU A 76 25.97 8.73 15.87
C GLU A 76 26.21 8.34 17.34
N LEU A 77 25.49 7.33 17.80
CA LEU A 77 25.59 6.74 19.12
C LEU A 77 26.62 5.61 19.17
N GLY A 78 26.98 5.06 18.02
CA GLY A 78 28.02 4.08 17.83
C GLY A 78 27.83 3.27 16.55
N SER A 79 28.89 2.58 16.14
CA SER A 79 28.86 1.72 14.96
C SER A 79 29.72 0.48 15.15
N ALA A 80 29.46 -0.55 14.33
CA ALA A 80 30.21 -1.80 14.31
C ALA A 80 30.20 -2.43 12.93
N GLU A 81 31.33 -3.04 12.52
CA GLU A 81 31.37 -3.97 11.41
C GLU A 81 30.64 -5.25 11.80
N ALA A 82 29.61 -5.60 11.05
CA ALA A 82 28.78 -6.77 11.28
C ALA A 82 28.98 -7.81 10.18
N ARG A 83 28.97 -9.08 10.55
CA ARG A 83 29.01 -10.22 9.64
C ARG A 83 27.82 -11.12 9.88
N PHE A 84 26.92 -11.18 8.90
CA PHE A 84 25.68 -11.96 8.98
C PHE A 84 25.83 -13.34 8.30
N GLY A 85 27.04 -13.64 7.77
CA GLY A 85 27.37 -14.87 7.05
C GLY A 85 27.11 -14.76 5.55
N GLY A 86 27.75 -15.65 4.77
CA GLY A 86 27.78 -15.55 3.32
C GLY A 86 28.82 -14.53 2.79
N PRO A 87 29.07 -14.54 1.49
CA PRO A 87 29.97 -13.59 0.83
C PRO A 87 29.29 -12.25 0.56
N GLY A 88 30.07 -11.22 0.29
CA GLY A 88 29.60 -9.91 -0.18
C GLY A 88 29.15 -8.95 0.93
N ARG A 89 28.48 -7.88 0.49
CA ARG A 89 27.87 -6.86 1.37
C ARG A 89 26.40 -7.15 1.56
N VAL A 90 25.85 -6.68 2.70
CA VAL A 90 24.40 -6.75 2.96
C VAL A 90 23.69 -5.89 1.94
N ALA A 91 22.77 -6.49 1.18
CA ALA A 91 21.90 -5.80 0.24
C ALA A 91 20.47 -5.79 0.78
N ILE A 92 20.03 -4.63 1.27
CA ILE A 92 18.64 -4.42 1.66
C ILE A 92 18.00 -3.62 0.53
N THR A 93 17.72 -4.34 -0.55
CA THR A 93 17.20 -3.80 -1.82
C THR A 93 16.10 -4.69 -2.35
N ASP A 94 15.23 -4.12 -3.20
CA ASP A 94 14.30 -4.90 -4.00
C ASP A 94 15.00 -5.55 -5.22
N ALA A 95 14.23 -6.27 -6.03
CA ALA A 95 14.71 -6.94 -7.24
C ALA A 95 15.29 -5.97 -8.31
N ARG A 96 14.91 -4.70 -8.24
CA ARG A 96 15.41 -3.62 -9.12
C ARG A 96 16.65 -2.94 -8.56
N GLY A 97 17.15 -3.37 -7.40
CA GLY A 97 18.29 -2.76 -6.71
C GLY A 97 17.94 -1.46 -5.95
N ARG A 98 16.66 -1.08 -5.85
CA ARG A 98 16.23 0.07 -5.05
C ARG A 98 16.36 -0.28 -3.57
N GLY A 99 16.89 0.64 -2.77
CA GLY A 99 17.03 0.46 -1.34
C GLY A 99 15.66 0.20 -0.67
N LEU A 100 15.63 -0.68 0.32
CA LEU A 100 14.44 -0.92 1.15
C LEU A 100 14.65 -0.35 2.56
N ALA A 101 13.57 0.14 3.17
CA ALA A 101 13.52 0.56 4.57
C ALA A 101 12.23 0.07 5.23
N MET A 102 12.24 0.01 6.57
CA MET A 102 11.04 -0.35 7.34
C MET A 102 10.05 0.80 7.36
N ASP A 103 8.79 0.50 7.06
CA ASP A 103 7.66 1.42 7.17
C ASP A 103 7.00 1.40 8.56
N LYS A 104 6.00 2.28 8.75
CA LYS A 104 5.17 2.37 9.97
C LYS A 104 4.31 1.13 10.27
N TRP A 105 4.31 0.14 9.38
CA TRP A 105 3.57 -1.12 9.47
C TRP A 105 4.49 -2.34 9.67
N ASP A 106 5.76 -2.12 10.07
CA ASP A 106 6.79 -3.16 10.19
C ASP A 106 7.03 -3.97 8.89
N ARG A 107 6.84 -3.33 7.72
CA ARG A 107 7.10 -3.93 6.41
C ARG A 107 8.30 -3.26 5.77
N LEU A 108 9.04 -4.00 4.93
CA LEU A 108 10.03 -3.41 4.03
C LEU A 108 9.33 -2.81 2.81
N GLY A 109 9.53 -1.52 2.61
CA GLY A 109 9.11 -0.77 1.44
C GLY A 109 10.31 -0.11 0.76
N PRO A 110 10.17 0.39 -0.47
CA PRO A 110 11.22 1.15 -1.12
C PRO A 110 11.74 2.25 -0.22
N SER A 111 13.06 2.35 -0.10
CA SER A 111 13.71 3.46 0.59
C SER A 111 13.86 4.59 -0.42
N PHE A 112 13.43 5.76 -0.04
CA PHE A 112 13.28 6.92 -0.90
C PHE A 112 14.59 7.70 -1.14
N ASP A 113 15.74 7.11 -0.81
CA ASP A 113 17.06 7.62 -1.20
C ASP A 113 17.28 7.60 -2.73
N GLY A 114 16.21 7.51 -3.53
CA GLY A 114 16.25 7.42 -4.98
C GLY A 114 14.90 7.64 -5.66
N ILE A 115 13.97 8.42 -5.05
CA ILE A 115 12.77 8.90 -5.75
C ILE A 115 13.24 9.65 -6.99
N GLU A 116 12.65 9.30 -8.13
CA GLU A 116 12.90 9.97 -9.39
C GLU A 116 12.63 11.47 -9.24
N ALA A 117 13.63 12.29 -9.60
CA ALA A 117 13.50 13.74 -9.46
C ALA A 117 12.23 14.21 -10.17
N GLY A 118 11.34 14.90 -9.44
CA GLY A 118 10.07 15.43 -9.97
C GLY A 118 8.83 14.56 -9.72
N MET A 119 8.94 13.35 -9.13
CA MET A 119 7.75 12.54 -8.82
C MET A 119 6.84 13.25 -7.81
N GLN A 120 7.39 13.81 -6.74
CA GLN A 120 6.59 14.53 -5.75
C GLN A 120 5.93 15.79 -6.31
N GLU A 121 6.58 16.45 -7.29
CA GLU A 121 5.97 17.61 -8.00
C GLU A 121 4.76 17.15 -8.83
N ARG A 122 4.90 16.08 -9.62
CA ARG A 122 3.79 15.48 -10.39
C ARG A 122 2.65 15.02 -9.48
N LEU A 123 2.98 14.39 -8.36
CA LEU A 123 2.01 13.94 -7.35
C LEU A 123 1.22 15.12 -6.79
N LEU A 124 1.88 16.21 -6.38
CA LEU A 124 1.21 17.39 -5.84
C LEU A 124 0.36 18.11 -6.89
N GLU A 125 0.83 18.21 -8.14
CA GLU A 125 0.05 18.78 -9.25
C GLU A 125 -1.22 17.97 -9.52
N SER A 126 -1.11 16.64 -9.58
CA SER A 126 -2.25 15.75 -9.74
C SER A 126 -3.19 15.82 -8.55
N SER A 127 -2.65 15.94 -7.33
CA SER A 127 -3.44 16.11 -6.10
C SER A 127 -4.27 17.39 -6.13
N ALA A 128 -3.69 18.52 -6.61
CA ALA A 128 -4.43 19.77 -6.76
C ALA A 128 -5.54 19.65 -7.81
N GLN A 129 -5.28 18.97 -8.92
CA GLN A 129 -6.30 18.73 -9.97
C GLN A 129 -7.45 17.86 -9.43
N VAL A 130 -7.14 16.76 -8.74
CA VAL A 130 -8.15 15.88 -8.13
C VAL A 130 -8.96 16.63 -7.07
N ALA A 131 -8.32 17.36 -6.17
CA ALA A 131 -9.02 18.16 -5.17
C ALA A 131 -9.96 19.18 -5.80
N GLY A 132 -9.51 19.91 -6.83
CA GLY A 132 -10.35 20.86 -7.56
C GLY A 132 -11.56 20.21 -8.21
N LYS A 133 -11.42 19.01 -8.78
CA LYS A 133 -12.55 18.24 -9.34
C LYS A 133 -13.55 17.82 -8.26
N LEU A 134 -13.07 17.33 -7.11
CA LEU A 134 -13.93 16.96 -6.00
C LEU A 134 -14.75 18.16 -5.49
N GLU A 135 -14.11 19.32 -5.34
CA GLU A 135 -14.78 20.56 -4.95
C GLU A 135 -15.81 21.01 -6.00
N GLU A 136 -15.49 20.95 -7.30
CA GLU A 136 -16.41 21.26 -8.41
C GLU A 136 -17.67 20.38 -8.37
N TRP A 137 -17.54 19.10 -7.98
CA TRP A 137 -18.67 18.19 -7.82
C TRP A 137 -19.41 18.34 -6.49
N GLY A 138 -18.96 19.27 -5.63
CA GLY A 138 -19.61 19.59 -4.35
C GLY A 138 -19.19 18.70 -3.19
N TYR A 139 -18.07 17.99 -3.29
CA TYR A 139 -17.49 17.27 -2.16
C TYR A 139 -16.48 18.18 -1.44
N PRO A 140 -16.76 18.65 -0.21
CA PRO A 140 -15.73 19.30 0.59
C PRO A 140 -14.59 18.33 0.83
N VAL A 141 -13.38 18.64 0.39
CA VAL A 141 -12.22 17.77 0.44
C VAL A 141 -11.09 18.43 1.21
N TYR A 142 -10.29 17.63 1.90
CA TYR A 142 -9.14 18.09 2.66
C TYR A 142 -8.08 17.02 2.74
N ILE A 143 -6.81 17.43 2.76
CA ILE A 143 -5.69 16.52 2.99
C ILE A 143 -5.69 15.98 4.42
N VAL A 144 -5.23 14.73 4.55
CA VAL A 144 -5.14 13.98 5.83
C VAL A 144 -3.81 13.22 5.90
N GLY A 145 -3.67 12.32 6.85
CA GLY A 145 -2.56 11.36 6.87
C GLY A 145 -1.16 11.97 6.89
N GLY A 146 -0.26 11.31 6.18
CA GLY A 146 1.12 11.74 5.97
C GLY A 146 1.22 13.07 5.25
N THR A 147 0.34 13.30 4.29
CA THR A 147 0.26 14.55 3.52
C THR A 147 0.01 15.76 4.40
N LEU A 148 -1.00 15.69 5.28
CA LEU A 148 -1.28 16.77 6.23
C LEU A 148 -0.15 16.93 7.24
N LEU A 149 0.42 15.83 7.70
CA LEU A 149 1.53 15.86 8.66
C LEU A 149 2.76 16.56 8.07
N GLY A 150 3.13 16.23 6.84
CA GLY A 150 4.23 16.88 6.12
C GLY A 150 3.98 18.37 5.89
N ALA A 151 2.79 18.72 5.40
CA ALA A 151 2.36 20.10 5.20
C ALA A 151 2.53 20.95 6.49
N MET A 152 2.06 20.44 7.61
CA MET A 152 2.07 21.18 8.88
C MET A 152 3.42 21.19 9.59
N ARG A 153 4.29 20.21 9.35
CA ARG A 153 5.64 20.17 9.96
C ARG A 153 6.67 20.94 9.18
N THR A 154 6.69 20.80 7.87
CA THR A 154 7.79 21.26 7.02
C THR A 154 7.35 22.08 5.80
N GLY A 155 6.04 22.12 5.49
CA GLY A 155 5.53 22.70 4.26
C GLY A 155 5.88 21.90 3.00
N THR A 156 6.22 20.62 3.16
CA THR A 156 6.55 19.67 2.07
C THR A 156 5.90 18.33 2.33
N LEU A 157 5.81 17.46 1.32
CA LEU A 157 5.53 16.04 1.57
C LEU A 157 6.61 15.44 2.48
N LEU A 158 6.25 14.42 3.23
CA LEU A 158 7.27 13.67 3.96
C LEU A 158 8.24 13.05 2.95
N PRO A 159 9.56 12.96 3.28
CA PRO A 159 10.56 12.46 2.32
C PRO A 159 10.29 11.06 1.78
N HIS A 160 9.33 10.35 2.35
CA HIS A 160 9.04 8.95 2.12
C HIS A 160 7.63 8.69 1.57
N ASP A 161 6.87 9.73 1.25
CA ASP A 161 5.53 9.57 0.71
C ASP A 161 5.58 9.52 -0.82
N ASP A 162 5.10 8.42 -1.37
CA ASP A 162 4.79 8.18 -2.78
C ASP A 162 3.28 8.24 -3.03
N ASP A 163 2.54 8.75 -2.05
CA ASP A 163 1.10 8.93 -2.05
C ASP A 163 0.71 10.31 -1.47
N THR A 164 -0.53 10.70 -1.74
CA THR A 164 -1.22 11.75 -1.00
C THR A 164 -2.55 11.25 -0.49
N ASP A 165 -2.85 11.62 0.75
CA ASP A 165 -4.07 11.22 1.43
C ASP A 165 -5.09 12.36 1.44
N PHE A 166 -6.30 12.12 0.94
CA PHE A 166 -7.45 13.02 1.05
C PHE A 166 -8.59 12.37 1.82
N ALA A 167 -9.37 13.19 2.50
CA ALA A 167 -10.70 12.82 2.92
C ALA A 167 -11.72 13.78 2.31
N PHE A 168 -12.84 13.26 1.80
CA PHE A 168 -13.99 14.08 1.48
C PHE A 168 -14.99 14.02 2.63
N TRP A 169 -15.60 15.16 2.93
CA TRP A 169 -16.65 15.19 3.93
C TRP A 169 -17.96 14.62 3.38
N CYS A 170 -18.50 13.62 4.08
CA CYS A 170 -19.81 13.04 3.81
C CYS A 170 -20.79 13.42 4.93
N ASP A 171 -21.89 14.06 4.58
CA ASP A 171 -22.94 14.51 5.51
C ASP A 171 -23.84 13.39 6.02
N LYS A 172 -23.61 12.15 5.58
CA LYS A 172 -24.37 10.97 5.97
C LYS A 172 -23.81 10.38 7.27
N THR A 173 -24.69 9.86 8.10
CA THR A 173 -24.32 9.22 9.38
C THR A 173 -24.40 7.70 9.34
N ASP A 174 -25.13 7.16 8.37
CA ASP A 174 -25.28 5.73 8.16
C ASP A 174 -24.20 5.20 7.20
N PRO A 175 -23.47 4.13 7.53
CA PRO A 175 -22.45 3.57 6.66
C PRO A 175 -22.93 3.15 5.27
N GLN A 176 -24.19 2.75 5.11
CA GLN A 176 -24.74 2.38 3.81
C GLN A 176 -24.90 3.62 2.91
N ASP A 177 -25.39 4.73 3.48
CA ASP A 177 -25.49 5.99 2.74
C ASP A 177 -24.10 6.54 2.38
N VAL A 178 -23.12 6.45 3.29
CA VAL A 178 -21.71 6.80 3.00
C VAL A 178 -21.18 5.96 1.84
N THR A 179 -21.50 4.67 1.81
CA THR A 179 -21.14 3.75 0.72
C THR A 179 -21.72 4.23 -0.62
N LEU A 180 -23.01 4.64 -0.64
CA LEU A 180 -23.66 5.13 -1.87
C LEU A 180 -22.99 6.40 -2.40
N VAL A 181 -22.63 7.34 -1.52
CA VAL A 181 -21.87 8.54 -1.89
C VAL A 181 -20.52 8.18 -2.47
N SER A 182 -19.78 7.27 -1.84
CA SER A 182 -18.49 6.79 -2.35
C SER A 182 -18.60 6.08 -3.71
N PHE A 183 -19.71 5.40 -3.97
CA PHE A 183 -19.97 4.78 -5.28
C PHE A 183 -20.27 5.82 -6.37
N GLU A 184 -20.95 6.90 -6.02
CA GLU A 184 -21.17 8.01 -6.96
C GLU A 184 -19.84 8.68 -7.31
N LEU A 185 -19.02 8.97 -6.30
CA LEU A 185 -17.69 9.54 -6.49
C LEU A 185 -16.81 8.67 -7.39
N GLU A 186 -16.78 7.34 -7.19
CA GLU A 186 -16.05 6.41 -8.06
C GLU A 186 -16.50 6.52 -9.52
N ARG A 187 -17.82 6.60 -9.78
CA ARG A 187 -18.34 6.73 -11.14
C ARG A 187 -17.91 8.03 -11.81
N GLN A 188 -17.90 9.14 -11.05
CA GLN A 188 -17.46 10.44 -11.56
C GLN A 188 -15.97 10.43 -11.88
N LEU A 189 -15.14 9.90 -10.97
CA LEU A 189 -13.69 9.76 -11.19
C LEU A 189 -13.38 8.87 -12.39
N ALA A 190 -14.04 7.73 -12.52
CA ALA A 190 -13.85 6.84 -13.66
C ALA A 190 -14.31 7.47 -14.99
N ALA A 191 -15.37 8.28 -14.98
CA ALA A 191 -15.85 9.00 -16.16
C ALA A 191 -14.87 10.10 -16.62
N GLU A 192 -14.09 10.68 -15.71
CA GLU A 192 -12.99 11.62 -16.02
C GLU A 192 -11.72 10.89 -16.52
N GLY A 193 -11.72 9.56 -16.53
CA GLY A 193 -10.60 8.74 -17.02
C GLY A 193 -9.57 8.33 -15.98
N TYR A 194 -9.84 8.57 -14.69
CA TYR A 194 -8.94 8.09 -13.63
C TYR A 194 -9.01 6.56 -13.49
N THR A 195 -7.87 5.93 -13.26
CA THR A 195 -7.81 4.53 -12.84
C THR A 195 -8.11 4.46 -11.35
N VAL A 196 -9.30 3.98 -11.02
CA VAL A 196 -9.80 3.91 -9.64
C VAL A 196 -9.72 2.48 -9.13
N VAL A 197 -9.09 2.28 -8.00
CA VAL A 197 -9.06 1.02 -7.26
C VAL A 197 -9.80 1.20 -5.95
N ARG A 198 -10.70 0.28 -5.64
CA ARG A 198 -11.46 0.30 -4.40
C ARG A 198 -10.84 -0.61 -3.35
N HIS A 199 -10.48 -0.04 -2.21
CA HIS A 199 -9.94 -0.75 -1.05
C HIS A 199 -11.03 -1.20 -0.08
N SER A 200 -12.06 -0.36 0.05
CA SER A 200 -13.29 -0.64 0.81
C SER A 200 -14.43 0.21 0.24
N HIS A 201 -15.66 0.03 0.72
CA HIS A 201 -16.77 0.90 0.30
C HIS A 201 -16.64 2.38 0.72
N ALA A 202 -15.60 2.75 1.47
CA ALA A 202 -15.34 4.12 1.90
C ALA A 202 -13.88 4.58 1.66
N HIS A 203 -13.12 3.82 0.85
CA HIS A 203 -11.75 4.14 0.52
C HIS A 203 -11.46 3.80 -0.95
N LEU A 204 -11.10 4.80 -1.71
CA LEU A 204 -10.69 4.75 -3.10
C LEU A 204 -9.20 5.10 -3.21
N GLU A 205 -8.52 4.53 -4.18
CA GLU A 205 -7.16 4.86 -4.57
C GLU A 205 -7.17 5.22 -6.05
N LEU A 206 -6.61 6.35 -6.42
CA LEU A 206 -6.32 6.69 -7.81
C LEU A 206 -4.89 6.27 -8.11
N VAL A 207 -4.71 5.50 -9.17
CA VAL A 207 -3.41 4.98 -9.58
C VAL A 207 -2.91 5.74 -10.79
N PHE A 208 -1.71 6.29 -10.70
CA PHE A 208 -1.03 6.99 -11.80
C PHE A 208 0.15 6.16 -12.30
N PHE A 209 0.33 6.14 -13.60
CA PHE A 209 1.34 5.30 -14.25
C PHE A 209 2.38 6.15 -14.97
N THR A 210 3.60 5.64 -15.04
CA THR A 210 4.62 6.13 -15.97
C THR A 210 4.32 5.69 -17.40
N ASP A 211 5.06 6.23 -18.38
CA ASP A 211 4.95 5.84 -19.80
C ASP A 211 5.25 4.34 -20.05
N GLU A 212 5.87 3.63 -19.09
CA GLU A 212 6.22 2.22 -19.17
C GLU A 212 5.21 1.30 -18.47
N ASP A 213 3.98 1.75 -18.19
CA ASP A 213 2.95 1.02 -17.43
C ASP A 213 3.37 0.66 -15.98
N HIS A 214 4.39 1.30 -15.44
CA HIS A 214 4.72 1.19 -14.02
C HIS A 214 3.91 2.19 -13.20
N ILE A 215 3.51 1.78 -12.02
CA ILE A 215 2.90 2.70 -11.07
C ILE A 215 3.93 3.76 -10.69
N ASP A 216 3.55 5.03 -10.83
CA ASP A 216 4.36 6.19 -10.44
C ASP A 216 4.03 6.61 -9.01
N TYR A 217 2.75 6.89 -8.72
CA TYR A 217 2.26 7.28 -7.40
C TYR A 217 0.76 7.01 -7.26
N TYR A 218 0.26 7.26 -6.04
CA TYR A 218 -1.14 7.08 -5.68
C TYR A 218 -1.75 8.33 -5.08
N ILE A 219 -3.08 8.44 -5.17
CA ILE A 219 -3.88 9.39 -4.40
C ILE A 219 -4.98 8.62 -3.69
N ASP A 220 -4.91 8.56 -2.36
CA ASP A 220 -5.91 7.93 -1.53
C ASP A 220 -7.05 8.89 -1.19
N ILE A 221 -8.29 8.42 -1.31
CA ILE A 221 -9.50 9.21 -1.03
C ILE A 221 -10.39 8.46 -0.06
N PHE A 222 -10.49 8.97 1.15
CA PHE A 222 -11.30 8.40 2.23
C PHE A 222 -12.61 9.15 2.40
N ALA A 223 -13.67 8.45 2.81
CA ALA A 223 -14.87 9.13 3.31
C ALA A 223 -14.64 9.55 4.78
N GLY A 224 -14.78 10.84 5.06
CA GLY A 224 -14.83 11.39 6.41
C GLY A 224 -16.27 11.70 6.81
N TYR A 225 -16.78 11.15 7.91
CA TYR A 225 -18.18 11.35 8.31
C TYR A 225 -18.38 11.23 9.82
N HIS A 226 -19.48 11.76 10.34
CA HIS A 226 -19.93 11.49 11.71
C HIS A 226 -20.92 10.33 11.72
N SER A 227 -20.66 9.30 12.55
CA SER A 227 -21.66 8.27 12.84
C SER A 227 -22.71 8.79 13.81
N ALA A 228 -23.81 8.05 13.96
CA ALA A 228 -24.96 8.44 14.79
C ALA A 228 -24.64 8.71 16.27
N ASP A 229 -23.52 8.20 16.77
CA ASP A 229 -22.99 8.47 18.12
C ASP A 229 -22.14 9.75 18.20
N GLY A 230 -22.08 10.53 17.12
CA GLY A 230 -21.39 11.82 17.04
C GLY A 230 -19.89 11.76 16.87
N LEU A 231 -19.31 10.55 16.75
CA LEU A 231 -17.87 10.41 16.54
C LEU A 231 -17.52 10.53 15.05
N TYR A 232 -16.41 11.21 14.78
CA TYR A 232 -15.80 11.23 13.47
C TYR A 232 -15.25 9.85 13.11
N ASN A 233 -15.44 9.46 11.86
CA ASN A 233 -14.94 8.22 11.27
C ASN A 233 -14.27 8.53 9.95
N GLN A 234 -13.09 7.98 9.77
CA GLN A 234 -12.41 7.86 8.48
C GLN A 234 -12.07 6.38 8.32
N PRO A 235 -12.89 5.62 7.55
CA PRO A 235 -12.75 4.17 7.44
C PRO A 235 -11.43 3.79 6.78
N PHE A 236 -10.58 3.31 7.54
CA PHE A 236 -9.29 2.68 7.41
C PHE A 236 -8.73 2.52 8.82
N ALA A 237 -8.58 3.60 9.57
CA ALA A 237 -7.93 3.50 10.87
C ALA A 237 -8.44 4.50 11.91
N LEU A 238 -9.09 5.60 11.53
CA LEU A 238 -9.35 6.72 12.42
C LEU A 238 -10.81 6.79 12.88
N ARG A 239 -11.01 6.84 14.20
CA ARG A 239 -12.31 7.10 14.83
C ARG A 239 -12.11 7.78 16.17
N GLY A 240 -12.79 8.91 16.39
CA GLY A 240 -12.70 9.64 17.65
C GLY A 240 -13.50 10.94 17.66
N GLU A 241 -13.30 11.72 18.70
CA GLU A 241 -13.93 13.03 18.86
C GLU A 241 -13.22 14.06 17.96
N LEU A 242 -13.94 14.61 16.99
CA LEU A 242 -13.53 15.68 16.12
C LEU A 242 -14.76 16.40 15.63
N ALA A 243 -14.89 17.68 15.92
CA ALA A 243 -16.08 18.42 15.53
C ALA A 243 -16.10 18.74 14.03
N GLN A 244 -17.30 18.83 13.44
CA GLN A 244 -17.41 19.26 12.04
C GLN A 244 -16.76 20.62 11.80
N GLY A 245 -16.84 21.53 12.78
CA GLY A 245 -16.22 22.85 12.70
C GLY A 245 -14.69 22.82 12.70
N ASP A 246 -14.07 21.73 13.12
CA ASP A 246 -12.62 21.52 13.01
C ASP A 246 -12.20 21.10 11.59
N LEU A 247 -13.15 20.60 10.80
CA LEU A 247 -12.93 20.15 9.42
C LEU A 247 -13.38 21.20 8.40
N LEU A 248 -14.53 21.82 8.64
CA LEU A 248 -15.22 22.72 7.67
C LEU A 248 -15.57 24.10 8.25
N PRO A 249 -15.54 25.16 7.42
CA PRO A 249 -15.10 25.15 6.02
C PRO A 249 -13.61 24.86 5.93
N THR A 250 -13.20 24.17 4.87
CA THR A 250 -11.78 23.89 4.61
C THR A 250 -10.98 25.19 4.47
N LYS A 251 -9.72 25.14 4.87
CA LYS A 251 -8.73 26.18 4.55
C LYS A 251 -7.74 25.64 3.52
N THR A 252 -6.85 26.48 3.06
CA THR A 252 -5.77 26.06 2.16
C THR A 252 -4.43 26.07 2.89
N VAL A 253 -3.55 25.14 2.50
CA VAL A 253 -2.15 25.09 2.92
C VAL A 253 -1.26 24.99 1.69
N ASP A 254 -0.06 25.55 1.79
CA ASP A 254 0.96 25.42 0.75
C ASP A 254 1.85 24.20 1.05
N ILE A 255 2.10 23.39 0.04
CA ILE A 255 3.03 22.26 0.08
C ILE A 255 3.99 22.40 -1.09
N ALA A 256 5.21 22.79 -0.83
CA ALA A 256 6.25 22.98 -1.85
C ALA A 256 5.81 23.91 -3.01
N GLY A 257 5.00 24.95 -2.73
CA GLY A 257 4.50 25.89 -3.71
C GLY A 257 3.17 25.52 -4.38
N ILE A 258 2.59 24.37 -4.02
CA ILE A 258 1.27 23.92 -4.49
C ILE A 258 0.25 24.04 -3.35
N THR A 259 -0.86 24.68 -3.63
CA THR A 259 -1.92 24.90 -2.65
C THR A 259 -2.92 23.75 -2.64
N LEU A 260 -3.13 23.13 -1.48
CA LEU A 260 -4.11 22.07 -1.28
C LEU A 260 -5.12 22.42 -0.18
N PRO A 261 -6.36 21.88 -0.24
CA PRO A 261 -7.35 22.07 0.82
C PRO A 261 -6.96 21.26 2.07
N ALA A 262 -7.15 21.86 3.24
CA ALA A 262 -6.86 21.27 4.54
C ALA A 262 -8.07 21.44 5.50
N PRO A 263 -8.16 20.67 6.59
CA PRO A 263 -9.14 20.88 7.64
C PRO A 263 -9.11 22.31 8.18
N ALA A 264 -10.23 22.84 8.65
CA ALA A 264 -10.31 24.16 9.26
C ALA A 264 -9.30 24.31 10.43
N VAL A 265 -9.14 23.26 11.23
CA VAL A 265 -8.16 23.13 12.33
C VAL A 265 -7.33 21.87 12.11
N PRO A 266 -6.27 21.90 11.28
CA PRO A 266 -5.45 20.72 10.98
C PRO A 266 -4.87 20.06 12.21
N GLU A 267 -4.53 20.85 13.23
CA GLU A 267 -3.96 20.39 14.48
C GLU A 267 -4.90 19.41 15.20
N ALA A 268 -6.23 19.67 15.16
CA ALA A 268 -7.22 18.80 15.79
C ALA A 268 -7.28 17.41 15.12
N TRP A 269 -7.21 17.37 13.78
CA TRP A 269 -7.15 16.11 13.04
C TRP A 269 -5.84 15.36 13.33
N LEU A 270 -4.70 16.08 13.34
CA LEU A 270 -3.38 15.49 13.60
C LEU A 270 -3.26 14.98 15.04
N GLU A 271 -3.83 15.68 16.01
CA GLU A 271 -3.86 15.24 17.40
C GLU A 271 -4.70 13.96 17.57
N LEU A 272 -5.85 13.86 16.90
CA LEU A 272 -6.67 12.66 16.90
C LEU A 272 -5.92 11.47 16.26
N ALA A 273 -5.17 11.71 15.18
CA ALA A 273 -4.51 10.67 14.41
C ALA A 273 -3.15 10.23 14.99
N TYR A 274 -2.34 11.17 15.45
CA TYR A 274 -0.95 10.95 15.85
C TYR A 274 -0.68 11.27 17.34
N GLY A 275 -1.69 11.77 18.04
CA GLY A 275 -1.57 12.18 19.45
C GLY A 275 -1.02 13.60 19.63
N PRO A 276 -0.97 14.10 20.88
CA PRO A 276 -0.67 15.50 21.19
C PRO A 276 0.78 15.93 20.84
N ASN A 277 1.67 15.00 20.60
CA ASN A 277 3.07 15.28 20.25
C ASN A 277 3.35 15.15 18.74
N TRP A 278 2.32 15.21 17.89
CA TRP A 278 2.44 15.03 16.45
C TRP A 278 3.48 15.94 15.78
N GLN A 279 3.80 17.11 16.36
CA GLN A 279 4.81 18.04 15.82
C GLN A 279 6.23 17.46 15.84
N VAL A 280 6.49 16.56 16.79
CA VAL A 280 7.83 15.95 16.96
C VAL A 280 7.90 14.70 16.07
N PRO A 281 8.84 14.64 15.10
CA PRO A 281 9.03 13.44 14.33
C PRO A 281 9.35 12.23 15.21
N ASP A 282 8.55 11.21 15.13
CA ASP A 282 8.79 9.90 15.75
C ASP A 282 8.92 8.83 14.65
N PRO A 283 10.14 8.49 14.23
CA PRO A 283 10.38 7.48 13.21
C PRO A 283 9.99 6.06 13.63
N SER A 284 9.68 5.86 14.90
CA SER A 284 9.19 4.57 15.43
C SER A 284 7.67 4.53 15.58
N PHE A 285 6.97 5.59 15.17
CA PHE A 285 5.52 5.63 15.23
C PHE A 285 4.90 4.44 14.49
N GLN A 286 4.02 3.73 15.18
CA GLN A 286 3.19 2.68 14.61
C GLN A 286 1.73 3.04 14.80
N TRP A 287 0.94 2.78 13.78
CA TRP A 287 -0.49 3.08 13.82
C TRP A 287 -1.23 2.04 14.64
N GLU A 288 -1.71 2.44 15.81
CA GLU A 288 -2.47 1.56 16.72
C GLU A 288 -3.98 1.87 16.67
N THR A 289 -4.69 1.19 15.80
CA THR A 289 -6.16 1.28 15.78
C THR A 289 -6.75 0.18 16.66
N PRO A 290 -7.69 0.52 17.59
CA PRO A 290 -8.38 -0.49 18.38
C PRO A 290 -9.04 -1.57 17.50
N ARG A 291 -8.89 -2.83 17.88
CA ARG A 291 -9.46 -3.97 17.13
C ARG A 291 -10.99 -3.86 16.94
N SER A 292 -11.69 -3.24 17.88
CA SER A 292 -13.13 -2.98 17.77
C SER A 292 -13.44 -2.00 16.63
N THR A 293 -12.62 -0.96 16.45
CA THR A 293 -12.73 0.02 15.37
C THR A 293 -12.44 -0.63 14.02
N LEU A 294 -11.34 -1.41 13.92
CA LEU A 294 -11.03 -2.14 12.69
C LEU A 294 -12.17 -3.08 12.27
N ARG A 295 -12.68 -3.90 13.21
CA ARG A 295 -13.82 -4.78 12.93
C ARG A 295 -15.08 -4.02 12.53
N ARG A 296 -15.34 -2.85 13.13
CA ARG A 296 -16.45 -2.00 12.75
C ARG A 296 -16.34 -1.56 11.29
N PHE A 297 -15.19 -1.07 10.89
CA PHE A 297 -14.95 -0.64 9.50
C PHE A 297 -15.01 -1.81 8.52
N GLU A 298 -14.37 -2.94 8.84
CA GLU A 298 -14.43 -4.16 8.03
C GLU A 298 -15.88 -4.64 7.83
N ASN A 299 -16.69 -4.64 8.88
CA ASN A 299 -18.08 -5.08 8.81
C ASN A 299 -18.99 -4.11 8.04
N CYS A 300 -18.72 -2.80 8.12
CA CYS A 300 -19.54 -1.79 7.46
C CYS A 300 -19.13 -1.56 5.99
N PHE A 301 -17.84 -1.62 5.69
CA PHE A 301 -17.30 -1.17 4.40
C PHE A 301 -16.53 -2.24 3.64
N GLY A 302 -16.30 -3.41 4.22
CA GLY A 302 -15.51 -4.48 3.60
C GLY A 302 -14.01 -4.18 3.56
N VAL A 303 -13.24 -5.14 3.04
CA VAL A 303 -11.80 -5.02 2.74
C VAL A 303 -11.53 -5.83 1.48
N PHE A 304 -11.19 -5.16 0.38
CA PHE A 304 -11.09 -5.79 -0.93
C PHE A 304 -9.65 -5.97 -1.42
N ASN A 305 -8.67 -5.35 -0.74
CA ASN A 305 -7.27 -5.34 -1.18
C ASN A 305 -6.29 -6.01 -0.20
N ARG A 306 -6.78 -6.81 0.75
CA ARG A 306 -5.99 -7.33 1.88
C ARG A 306 -4.61 -7.91 1.50
N GLN A 307 -4.49 -8.56 0.36
CA GLN A 307 -3.26 -9.17 -0.12
C GLN A 307 -2.67 -8.50 -1.36
N ARG A 308 -3.30 -7.44 -1.89
CA ARG A 308 -2.85 -6.79 -3.12
C ARG A 308 -1.38 -6.32 -3.02
N VAL A 309 -1.03 -5.62 -1.94
CA VAL A 309 0.36 -5.15 -1.72
C VAL A 309 1.38 -6.30 -1.71
N PHE A 310 1.00 -7.44 -1.14
CA PHE A 310 1.85 -8.64 -1.16
C PHE A 310 2.06 -9.13 -2.59
N TRP A 311 1.00 -9.23 -3.40
CA TRP A 311 1.10 -9.71 -4.77
C TRP A 311 1.79 -8.71 -5.69
N GLU A 312 1.53 -7.40 -5.56
CA GLU A 312 2.27 -6.36 -6.29
C GLU A 312 3.80 -6.52 -6.07
N LYS A 313 4.22 -6.67 -4.80
CA LYS A 313 5.64 -6.89 -4.48
C LYS A 313 6.16 -8.23 -4.99
N SER A 314 5.37 -9.29 -4.89
CA SER A 314 5.77 -10.63 -5.35
C SER A 314 6.05 -10.64 -6.84
N TRP A 315 5.22 -9.97 -7.64
CA TRP A 315 5.40 -9.90 -9.09
C TRP A 315 6.57 -9.00 -9.52
N LEU A 316 6.99 -8.05 -8.69
CA LEU A 316 8.25 -7.31 -8.91
C LEU A 316 9.49 -8.21 -8.82
N GLU A 317 9.44 -9.28 -8.04
CA GLU A 317 10.57 -10.17 -7.73
C GLU A 317 10.58 -11.44 -8.59
N VAL A 318 9.53 -11.71 -9.38
CA VAL A 318 9.44 -12.93 -10.18
C VAL A 318 10.42 -12.92 -11.34
N ASP A 319 11.29 -13.94 -11.39
CA ASP A 319 12.02 -14.25 -12.62
C ASP A 319 11.04 -14.91 -13.63
N THR A 320 10.58 -14.12 -14.58
CA THR A 320 9.62 -14.53 -15.61
C THR A 320 10.13 -15.66 -16.52
N ARG A 321 11.41 -16.02 -16.39
CA ARG A 321 12.05 -17.15 -17.07
C ARG A 321 12.02 -18.43 -16.25
N SER A 322 11.40 -18.42 -15.07
CA SER A 322 11.30 -19.61 -14.22
C SER A 322 10.56 -20.76 -14.94
N VAL A 323 11.04 -21.96 -14.72
CA VAL A 323 10.42 -23.20 -15.24
C VAL A 323 9.02 -23.34 -14.61
N PRO A 324 8.00 -23.78 -15.40
CA PRO A 324 6.66 -24.04 -14.85
C PRO A 324 6.72 -24.96 -13.63
N GLU A 325 5.87 -24.69 -12.64
CA GLU A 325 5.77 -25.54 -11.47
C GLU A 325 5.27 -26.95 -11.85
N PRO A 326 5.67 -28.02 -11.12
CA PRO A 326 5.15 -29.35 -11.32
C PRO A 326 3.62 -29.38 -11.28
N GLY A 327 2.98 -29.97 -12.29
CA GLY A 327 1.52 -30.02 -12.44
C GLY A 327 0.88 -28.85 -13.19
N GLU A 328 1.58 -27.74 -13.36
CA GLU A 328 1.06 -26.55 -14.05
C GLU A 328 0.67 -26.87 -15.51
N VAL A 329 1.50 -27.60 -16.21
CA VAL A 329 1.27 -28.04 -17.59
C VAL A 329 0.07 -28.99 -17.67
N ASP A 330 -0.02 -29.94 -16.73
CA ASP A 330 -1.07 -30.95 -16.70
C ASP A 330 -2.47 -30.36 -16.44
N ASP A 331 -2.56 -29.29 -15.62
CA ASP A 331 -3.83 -28.63 -15.32
C ASP A 331 -4.40 -27.92 -16.54
N VAL A 332 -3.58 -27.18 -17.28
CA VAL A 332 -3.99 -26.55 -18.56
C VAL A 332 -4.40 -27.60 -19.58
N ASP A 333 -3.60 -28.67 -19.78
CA ASP A 333 -3.92 -29.73 -20.74
C ASP A 333 -5.21 -30.47 -20.39
N ARG A 334 -5.50 -30.65 -19.08
CA ARG A 334 -6.77 -31.21 -18.63
C ARG A 334 -7.93 -30.29 -18.94
N PHE A 335 -7.78 -29.00 -18.72
CA PHE A 335 -8.79 -27.98 -19.02
C PHE A 335 -9.08 -27.90 -20.52
N LEU A 336 -8.05 -27.86 -21.37
CA LEU A 336 -8.19 -27.81 -22.83
C LEU A 336 -9.00 -28.97 -23.37
N ARG A 337 -8.88 -30.19 -22.81
CA ARG A 337 -9.69 -31.36 -23.21
C ARG A 337 -11.18 -31.22 -22.94
N LEU A 338 -11.59 -30.28 -22.08
CA LEU A 338 -12.99 -30.03 -21.75
C LEU A 338 -13.62 -28.91 -22.58
N LEU A 339 -12.80 -28.15 -23.32
CA LEU A 339 -13.28 -27.02 -24.10
C LEU A 339 -13.78 -27.41 -25.47
N PRO A 340 -14.83 -26.75 -25.98
CA PRO A 340 -15.17 -26.83 -27.40
C PRO A 340 -14.12 -26.09 -28.24
N GLU A 341 -14.11 -26.31 -29.55
CA GLU A 341 -13.26 -25.54 -30.46
C GLU A 341 -13.58 -24.03 -30.37
N HIS A 342 -12.53 -23.20 -30.38
CA HIS A 342 -12.66 -21.73 -30.35
C HIS A 342 -13.46 -21.18 -29.14
N ALA A 343 -13.28 -21.79 -27.96
CA ALA A 343 -13.94 -21.31 -26.75
C ALA A 343 -13.48 -19.89 -26.36
N TYR A 344 -14.37 -19.15 -25.69
CA TYR A 344 -14.01 -17.91 -24.96
C TYR A 344 -13.66 -18.28 -23.52
N VAL A 345 -12.44 -18.03 -23.13
CA VAL A 345 -11.90 -18.41 -21.81
C VAL A 345 -11.55 -17.17 -21.00
N VAL A 346 -11.92 -17.19 -19.72
CA VAL A 346 -11.50 -16.20 -18.73
C VAL A 346 -10.55 -16.87 -17.75
N ASP A 347 -9.29 -16.43 -17.73
CA ASP A 347 -8.28 -16.86 -16.77
C ASP A 347 -8.32 -15.95 -15.54
N LEU A 348 -8.89 -16.47 -14.43
CA LEU A 348 -9.12 -15.75 -13.19
C LEU A 348 -7.87 -15.82 -12.29
N GLY A 349 -7.28 -14.66 -11.98
CA GLY A 349 -6.00 -14.57 -11.27
C GLY A 349 -4.85 -15.01 -12.16
N CYS A 350 -4.77 -14.44 -13.38
CA CYS A 350 -3.88 -14.90 -14.44
C CYS A 350 -2.38 -14.68 -14.15
N GLY A 351 -2.04 -13.84 -13.15
CA GLY A 351 -0.67 -13.53 -12.81
C GLY A 351 0.15 -13.02 -14.00
N ASP A 352 1.27 -13.66 -14.31
CA ASP A 352 2.14 -13.33 -15.44
C ASP A 352 1.61 -13.80 -16.82
N GLY A 353 0.39 -14.33 -16.87
CA GLY A 353 -0.29 -14.72 -18.13
C GLY A 353 0.17 -16.02 -18.77
N ARG A 354 1.02 -16.83 -18.12
CA ARG A 354 1.63 -18.02 -18.70
C ARG A 354 0.60 -19.13 -19.03
N GLN A 355 -0.47 -19.29 -18.21
CA GLN A 355 -1.57 -20.21 -18.49
C GLN A 355 -2.47 -19.67 -19.59
N ALA A 356 -2.78 -18.37 -19.52
CA ALA A 356 -3.58 -17.69 -20.55
C ALA A 356 -2.94 -17.79 -21.94
N GLU A 357 -1.62 -17.58 -22.07
CA GLU A 357 -0.87 -17.76 -23.31
C GLU A 357 -0.99 -19.18 -23.87
N ARG A 358 -0.86 -20.21 -23.03
CA ARG A 358 -0.98 -21.59 -23.47
C ARG A 358 -2.39 -21.93 -23.96
N ILE A 359 -3.41 -21.39 -23.29
CA ILE A 359 -4.81 -21.56 -23.72
C ILE A 359 -5.06 -20.85 -25.05
N ALA A 360 -4.52 -19.64 -25.22
CA ALA A 360 -4.59 -18.90 -26.49
C ALA A 360 -3.86 -19.63 -27.64
N ALA A 361 -2.66 -20.17 -27.38
CA ALA A 361 -1.89 -20.95 -28.35
C ALA A 361 -2.60 -22.23 -28.80
N ALA A 362 -3.56 -22.74 -28.01
CA ALA A 362 -4.42 -23.86 -28.40
C ALA A 362 -5.62 -23.43 -29.28
N GLY A 363 -5.72 -22.16 -29.65
CA GLY A 363 -6.74 -21.63 -30.57
C GLY A 363 -8.00 -21.09 -29.91
N HIS A 364 -7.93 -20.77 -28.62
CA HIS A 364 -9.02 -20.16 -27.85
C HIS A 364 -8.84 -18.64 -27.73
N GLU A 365 -9.94 -17.90 -27.59
CA GLU A 365 -9.92 -16.48 -27.25
C GLU A 365 -9.82 -16.36 -25.72
N VAL A 366 -8.86 -15.58 -25.21
CA VAL A 366 -8.56 -15.53 -23.78
C VAL A 366 -8.56 -14.12 -23.24
N LEU A 367 -9.28 -13.94 -22.13
CA LEU A 367 -9.20 -12.78 -21.26
C LEU A 367 -8.52 -13.19 -19.94
N GLY A 368 -7.32 -12.68 -19.69
CA GLY A 368 -6.64 -12.81 -18.39
C GLY A 368 -7.03 -11.66 -17.47
N VAL A 369 -7.49 -11.98 -16.25
CA VAL A 369 -7.82 -10.97 -15.24
C VAL A 369 -7.02 -11.18 -13.97
N ASP A 370 -6.51 -10.08 -13.40
CA ASP A 370 -5.82 -10.06 -12.12
C ASP A 370 -6.03 -8.72 -11.42
N TYR A 371 -5.84 -8.65 -10.11
CA TYR A 371 -5.93 -7.39 -9.34
C TYR A 371 -4.55 -6.79 -9.02
N SER A 372 -3.46 -7.39 -9.49
CA SER A 372 -2.13 -6.84 -9.44
C SER A 372 -1.78 -6.18 -10.77
N PHE A 373 -1.54 -4.88 -10.76
CA PHE A 373 -1.07 -4.16 -11.94
C PHE A 373 0.31 -4.64 -12.40
N GLU A 374 1.18 -4.98 -11.44
CA GLU A 374 2.51 -5.49 -11.76
C GLU A 374 2.45 -6.87 -12.45
N ALA A 375 1.56 -7.76 -11.98
CA ALA A 375 1.30 -9.02 -12.66
C ALA A 375 0.87 -8.79 -14.13
N LEU A 376 -0.12 -7.92 -14.32
CA LEU A 376 -0.65 -7.59 -15.66
C LEU A 376 0.39 -6.91 -16.54
N ARG A 377 1.24 -6.04 -15.98
CA ARG A 377 2.35 -5.43 -16.70
C ARG A 377 3.33 -6.49 -17.19
N VAL A 378 3.72 -7.41 -16.30
CA VAL A 378 4.60 -8.54 -16.65
C VAL A 378 3.96 -9.39 -17.74
N ALA A 379 2.65 -9.72 -17.62
CA ALA A 379 1.92 -10.50 -18.62
C ALA A 379 1.91 -9.80 -19.99
N ARG A 380 1.57 -8.51 -20.05
CA ARG A 380 1.57 -7.73 -21.30
C ARG A 380 2.95 -7.65 -21.96
N GLN A 381 4.01 -7.50 -21.17
CA GLN A 381 5.38 -7.40 -21.69
C GLN A 381 5.97 -8.72 -22.14
N THR A 382 5.64 -9.82 -21.46
CA THR A 382 6.25 -11.12 -21.76
C THR A 382 5.39 -12.00 -22.66
N ARG A 383 4.06 -11.77 -22.71
CA ARG A 383 3.06 -12.57 -23.44
C ARG A 383 2.00 -11.68 -24.09
N PRO A 384 2.42 -10.78 -25.02
CA PRO A 384 1.51 -9.77 -25.59
C PRO A 384 0.54 -10.32 -26.62
N GLU A 385 0.79 -11.52 -27.16
CA GLU A 385 0.04 -12.05 -28.30
C GLU A 385 -1.10 -12.97 -27.87
N GLY A 386 -2.27 -12.76 -28.46
CA GLY A 386 -3.42 -13.67 -28.38
C GLY A 386 -4.20 -13.62 -27.05
N VAL A 387 -3.84 -12.77 -26.11
CA VAL A 387 -4.50 -12.63 -24.80
C VAL A 387 -4.83 -11.17 -24.53
N GLU A 388 -6.06 -10.89 -24.16
CA GLU A 388 -6.43 -9.60 -23.54
C GLU A 388 -6.18 -9.67 -22.05
N TYR A 389 -5.53 -8.64 -21.46
CA TYR A 389 -5.27 -8.56 -20.02
C TYR A 389 -5.98 -7.37 -19.40
N ARG A 390 -6.71 -7.62 -18.30
CA ARG A 390 -7.52 -6.61 -17.64
C ARG A 390 -7.41 -6.67 -16.12
N PHE A 391 -7.34 -5.49 -15.49
CA PHE A 391 -7.46 -5.37 -14.03
C PHE A 391 -8.89 -5.75 -13.61
N LEU A 392 -9.01 -6.63 -12.61
CA LEU A 392 -10.27 -7.01 -11.99
C LEU A 392 -10.02 -7.49 -10.56
N ASN A 393 -10.66 -6.83 -9.59
CA ASN A 393 -10.62 -7.27 -8.20
C ASN A 393 -11.76 -8.26 -7.88
N LEU A 394 -11.45 -9.54 -7.89
CA LEU A 394 -12.42 -10.60 -7.59
C LEU A 394 -12.91 -10.63 -6.12
N ASN A 395 -12.34 -9.81 -5.24
CA ASN A 395 -12.84 -9.63 -3.86
C ASN A 395 -13.84 -8.46 -3.75
N ASP A 396 -14.00 -7.63 -4.79
CA ASP A 396 -15.03 -6.58 -4.83
C ASP A 396 -16.30 -7.14 -5.49
N PRO A 397 -17.40 -7.33 -4.73
CA PRO A 397 -18.63 -7.91 -5.28
C PRO A 397 -19.28 -7.06 -6.37
N ARG A 398 -19.03 -5.74 -6.39
CA ARG A 398 -19.56 -4.86 -7.44
C ARG A 398 -18.81 -5.03 -8.75
N GLU A 399 -17.48 -5.17 -8.69
CA GLU A 399 -16.68 -5.49 -9.89
C GLU A 399 -17.07 -6.85 -10.44
N LEU A 400 -17.29 -7.84 -9.58
CA LEU A 400 -17.76 -9.16 -10.01
C LEU A 400 -19.12 -9.08 -10.73
N VAL A 401 -20.12 -8.40 -10.15
CA VAL A 401 -21.45 -8.25 -10.77
C VAL A 401 -21.33 -7.51 -12.10
N ARG A 402 -20.58 -6.41 -12.17
CA ARG A 402 -20.35 -5.67 -13.41
C ARG A 402 -19.72 -6.55 -14.47
N PHE A 403 -18.70 -7.30 -14.09
CA PHE A 403 -18.00 -8.22 -14.97
C PHE A 403 -18.91 -9.35 -15.46
N GLY A 404 -19.74 -9.93 -14.58
CA GLY A 404 -20.74 -10.93 -14.97
C GLY A 404 -21.74 -10.40 -15.99
N LEU A 405 -22.24 -9.17 -15.80
CA LEU A 405 -23.13 -8.51 -16.76
C LEU A 405 -22.45 -8.28 -18.13
N GLU A 406 -21.19 -7.83 -18.13
CA GLU A 406 -20.41 -7.67 -19.37
C GLU A 406 -20.23 -8.99 -20.13
N LEU A 407 -20.02 -10.10 -19.42
CA LEU A 407 -19.91 -11.43 -20.02
C LEU A 407 -21.24 -11.87 -20.64
N ILE A 408 -22.36 -11.59 -19.97
CA ILE A 408 -23.71 -11.86 -20.49
C ILE A 408 -23.96 -11.03 -21.78
N ASP A 409 -23.62 -9.75 -21.77
CA ASP A 409 -23.81 -8.85 -22.91
C ASP A 409 -22.97 -9.25 -24.13
N LYS A 410 -21.84 -9.91 -23.94
CA LYS A 410 -21.05 -10.49 -25.02
C LYS A 410 -21.81 -11.60 -25.77
N GLY A 411 -22.86 -12.18 -25.17
CA GLY A 411 -23.71 -13.20 -25.80
C GLY A 411 -23.02 -14.52 -26.14
N ARG A 412 -21.89 -14.80 -25.48
CA ARG A 412 -21.10 -16.03 -25.65
C ARG A 412 -20.92 -16.73 -24.33
N GLN A 413 -20.90 -18.06 -24.35
CA GLN A 413 -20.63 -18.87 -23.17
C GLN A 413 -19.15 -18.71 -22.74
N PRO A 414 -18.84 -18.10 -21.59
CA PRO A 414 -17.47 -18.09 -21.05
C PRO A 414 -17.13 -19.43 -20.40
N TYR A 415 -15.85 -19.82 -20.49
CA TYR A 415 -15.26 -20.91 -19.72
C TYR A 415 -14.23 -20.32 -18.77
N PHE A 416 -14.29 -20.69 -17.51
CA PHE A 416 -13.43 -20.11 -16.49
C PHE A 416 -12.29 -21.06 -16.14
N PHE A 417 -11.06 -20.55 -16.19
CA PHE A 417 -9.88 -21.19 -15.63
C PHE A 417 -9.45 -20.43 -14.38
N ALA A 418 -9.16 -21.15 -13.31
CA ALA A 418 -8.66 -20.58 -12.07
C ALA A 418 -7.67 -21.54 -11.43
N ARG A 419 -6.41 -21.14 -11.34
CA ARG A 419 -5.36 -21.91 -10.71
C ARG A 419 -4.73 -21.13 -9.57
N ASN A 420 -4.58 -21.77 -8.40
CA ASN A 420 -3.99 -21.13 -7.22
C ASN A 420 -4.68 -19.84 -6.75
N LEU A 421 -5.93 -19.58 -7.13
CA LEU A 421 -6.68 -18.37 -6.81
C LEU A 421 -7.53 -18.52 -5.54
N LEU A 422 -8.33 -19.58 -5.44
CA LEU A 422 -9.40 -19.66 -4.46
C LEU A 422 -8.93 -19.64 -3.01
N HIS A 423 -7.74 -20.17 -2.72
CA HIS A 423 -7.18 -20.15 -1.37
C HIS A 423 -6.62 -18.78 -0.97
N GLU A 424 -6.32 -17.93 -1.95
CA GLU A 424 -5.87 -16.55 -1.73
C GLU A 424 -7.03 -15.56 -1.53
N MET A 425 -8.24 -15.93 -1.95
CA MET A 425 -9.42 -15.09 -1.80
C MET A 425 -9.99 -15.14 -0.38
N ALA A 426 -10.54 -14.02 0.09
CA ALA A 426 -11.36 -13.98 1.29
C ALA A 426 -12.60 -14.88 1.14
N GLN A 427 -13.15 -15.40 2.25
CA GLN A 427 -14.31 -16.30 2.20
C GLN A 427 -15.51 -15.67 1.50
N LEU A 428 -15.80 -14.39 1.75
CA LEU A 428 -16.89 -13.67 1.07
C LEU A 428 -16.62 -13.56 -0.43
N GLY A 429 -15.43 -13.16 -0.85
CA GLY A 429 -15.08 -13.08 -2.27
C GLY A 429 -15.21 -14.40 -3.01
N ARG A 430 -14.86 -15.54 -2.37
CA ARG A 430 -15.14 -16.87 -2.94
C ARG A 430 -16.61 -17.15 -3.13
N THR A 431 -17.44 -16.79 -2.13
CA THR A 431 -18.89 -16.97 -2.21
C THR A 431 -19.45 -16.13 -3.34
N ASP A 432 -19.07 -14.85 -3.41
CA ASP A 432 -19.54 -13.92 -4.43
C ASP A 432 -19.13 -14.38 -5.84
N LEU A 433 -17.89 -14.86 -6.01
CA LEU A 433 -17.42 -15.40 -7.28
C LEU A 433 -18.28 -16.58 -7.82
N PHE A 434 -18.78 -17.45 -6.94
CA PHE A 434 -19.61 -18.58 -7.35
C PHE A 434 -21.10 -18.29 -7.44
N THR A 435 -21.54 -17.11 -6.98
CA THR A 435 -22.96 -16.72 -6.99
C THR A 435 -23.28 -15.68 -8.05
N THR A 436 -22.26 -14.99 -8.57
CA THR A 436 -22.36 -14.07 -9.71
C THR A 436 -22.27 -14.81 -11.03
#